data_1bd76f9a75701fb7cd7bb5ca0663cae9
#
_entry.id   1bd76f9a75701fb7cd7bb5ca0663cae9
#
_cell.length_a   1.000
_cell.length_b   1.000
_cell.length_c   1.000
_cell.angle_alpha   90.00
_cell.angle_beta   90.00
_cell.angle_gamma   90.00
#
_symmetry.space_group_name_H-M   'P 1'
#
loop_
_entity.id
_entity.type
_entity.pdbx_description
1 polymer ?
#
loop_
_entity_poly.entity_id
_entity_poly.type
_entity_poly.pdbx_seq_one_letter_code
_entity_poly.pdbx_strand_id
1 'polypeptide(L)'
;GFDNMNVFSQVTSERYNKANLHISIDASGSMSGGKLSKSITSAVAMVKAADMAGNINVVVSFRWTSDKKPVVIICYNSRKDKLTKITKLWKYINAGGTTPESLCYEALMKKWLSGVRGEDNYFINYSDGEPWFSNDDIYYHGNPAQKHTQKMVKMMKNNGIKISSYFITEGYTYRDSKGSFTKMYGRDANFIDPTNMM
;
A
#
# COMPACT_ATOMS: atom_id res chain seq x y z
N GLY A 1 14.64 -29.69 -53.36
CA GLY A 1 14.41 -30.06 -51.97
C GLY A 1 13.87 -28.84 -51.23
N PHE A 2 12.61 -28.91 -50.84
CA PHE A 2 12.02 -27.89 -49.94
C PHE A 2 12.24 -28.37 -48.49
N ASP A 3 13.15 -27.73 -47.78
CA ASP A 3 13.32 -27.96 -46.35
C ASP A 3 12.08 -27.41 -45.60
N ASN A 4 11.24 -28.33 -45.17
CA ASN A 4 10.18 -28.02 -44.19
C ASN A 4 10.86 -27.72 -42.83
N MET A 5 11.19 -26.46 -42.59
CA MET A 5 11.49 -26.00 -41.23
C MET A 5 10.19 -25.94 -40.46
N ASN A 6 9.79 -27.03 -39.85
CA ASN A 6 8.77 -27.04 -38.82
C ASN A 6 9.33 -26.32 -37.59
N VAL A 7 9.12 -25.01 -37.54
CA VAL A 7 9.36 -24.21 -36.34
C VAL A 7 8.22 -24.57 -35.38
N PHE A 8 8.45 -25.54 -34.51
CA PHE A 8 7.56 -25.77 -33.38
C PHE A 8 7.73 -24.63 -32.40
N SER A 9 6.89 -23.62 -32.51
CA SER A 9 6.72 -22.64 -31.44
C SER A 9 5.94 -23.34 -30.32
N GLN A 10 6.66 -23.77 -29.28
CA GLN A 10 6.04 -24.25 -28.07
C GLN A 10 5.50 -23.05 -27.32
N VAL A 11 4.20 -22.80 -27.42
CA VAL A 11 3.52 -21.80 -26.59
C VAL A 11 3.43 -22.38 -25.18
N THR A 12 4.43 -22.10 -24.36
CA THR A 12 4.36 -22.35 -22.93
C THR A 12 3.44 -21.31 -22.32
N SER A 13 2.19 -21.63 -22.08
CA SER A 13 1.32 -20.80 -21.26
C SER A 13 1.75 -20.94 -19.79
N GLU A 14 2.55 -20.02 -19.29
CA GLU A 14 2.77 -19.91 -17.86
C GLU A 14 1.46 -19.50 -17.21
N ARG A 15 0.84 -20.39 -16.45
CA ARG A 15 -0.29 -20.06 -15.60
C ARG A 15 0.25 -19.31 -14.40
N TYR A 16 0.19 -17.99 -14.45
CA TYR A 16 0.48 -17.17 -13.28
C TYR A 16 -0.53 -17.49 -12.17
N ASN A 17 -0.02 -17.69 -10.96
CA ASN A 17 -0.87 -17.88 -9.78
C ASN A 17 -1.77 -16.65 -9.58
N LYS A 18 -2.95 -16.89 -9.02
CA LYS A 18 -3.80 -15.78 -8.56
C LYS A 18 -3.08 -14.99 -7.49
N ALA A 19 -3.16 -13.69 -7.57
CA ALA A 19 -2.54 -12.80 -6.59
C ALA A 19 -3.57 -11.83 -5.99
N ASN A 20 -3.33 -11.44 -4.75
CA ASN A 20 -4.06 -10.41 -4.05
C ASN A 20 -3.11 -9.26 -3.72
N LEU A 21 -3.45 -8.07 -4.12
CA LEU A 21 -2.70 -6.84 -3.87
C LEU A 21 -3.53 -5.89 -3.03
N HIS A 22 -3.06 -5.54 -1.84
CA HIS A 22 -3.64 -4.47 -1.04
C HIS A 22 -2.72 -3.25 -1.09
N ILE A 23 -3.24 -2.13 -1.59
CA ILE A 23 -2.54 -0.84 -1.61
C ILE A 23 -3.12 0.03 -0.50
N SER A 24 -2.31 0.41 0.47
CA SER A 24 -2.70 1.27 1.59
C SER A 24 -1.98 2.60 1.49
N ILE A 25 -2.73 3.69 1.40
CA ILE A 25 -2.21 5.04 1.22
C ILE A 25 -2.47 5.84 2.49
N ASP A 26 -1.43 6.45 3.00
CA ASP A 26 -1.52 7.47 4.03
C ASP A 26 -2.17 8.72 3.45
N ALA A 27 -3.21 9.21 4.11
CA ALA A 27 -3.89 10.46 3.79
C ALA A 27 -3.83 11.43 4.97
N SER A 28 -2.80 11.33 5.82
CA SER A 28 -2.52 12.31 6.87
C SER A 28 -2.17 13.67 6.29
N GLY A 29 -2.22 14.72 7.13
CA GLY A 29 -1.99 16.09 6.72
C GLY A 29 -0.64 16.33 6.05
N SER A 30 0.42 15.61 6.45
CA SER A 30 1.76 15.68 5.87
C SER A 30 1.83 15.19 4.41
N MET A 31 0.89 14.35 4.01
CA MET A 31 0.75 13.86 2.63
C MET A 31 0.11 14.88 1.68
N SER A 32 -0.30 16.07 2.16
CA SER A 32 -0.91 17.10 1.34
C SER A 32 -0.05 17.48 0.12
N GLY A 33 -0.70 18.00 -0.92
CA GLY A 33 -0.02 18.39 -2.16
C GLY A 33 0.36 17.22 -3.06
N GLY A 34 1.58 17.26 -3.59
CA GLY A 34 2.05 16.30 -4.59
C GLY A 34 2.15 14.85 -4.12
N LYS A 35 2.46 14.62 -2.84
CA LYS A 35 2.67 13.29 -2.27
C LYS A 35 1.42 12.42 -2.38
N LEU A 36 0.28 12.90 -1.87
CA LEU A 36 -0.99 12.16 -1.92
C LEU A 36 -1.45 11.95 -3.35
N SER A 37 -1.42 13.00 -4.17
CA SER A 37 -1.82 12.95 -5.58
C SER A 37 -1.03 11.93 -6.37
N LYS A 38 0.30 11.89 -6.21
CA LYS A 38 1.16 10.94 -6.91
C LYS A 38 1.01 9.50 -6.39
N SER A 39 0.81 9.32 -5.08
CA SER A 39 0.49 8.00 -4.50
C SER A 39 -0.80 7.44 -5.09
N ILE A 40 -1.83 8.27 -5.20
CA ILE A 40 -3.10 7.91 -5.83
C ILE A 40 -2.89 7.56 -7.32
N THR A 41 -2.12 8.36 -8.06
CA THR A 41 -1.81 8.10 -9.46
C THR A 41 -1.12 6.75 -9.64
N SER A 42 -0.13 6.46 -8.81
CA SER A 42 0.55 5.16 -8.80
C SER A 42 -0.42 4.01 -8.50
N ALA A 43 -1.27 4.16 -7.49
CA ALA A 43 -2.28 3.15 -7.17
C ALA A 43 -3.26 2.90 -8.34
N VAL A 44 -3.73 3.96 -9.00
CA VAL A 44 -4.60 3.84 -10.18
C VAL A 44 -3.89 3.12 -11.33
N ALA A 45 -2.61 3.41 -11.57
CA ALA A 45 -1.83 2.71 -12.59
C ALA A 45 -1.70 1.21 -12.28
N MET A 46 -1.42 0.85 -11.01
CA MET A 46 -1.37 -0.55 -10.58
C MET A 46 -2.71 -1.26 -10.70
N VAL A 47 -3.81 -0.60 -10.35
CA VAL A 47 -5.17 -1.16 -10.51
C VAL A 47 -5.47 -1.43 -11.97
N LYS A 48 -5.14 -0.49 -12.88
CA LYS A 48 -5.32 -0.70 -14.32
C LYS A 48 -4.47 -1.85 -14.86
N ALA A 49 -3.20 -1.93 -14.44
CA ALA A 49 -2.32 -3.02 -14.85
C ALA A 49 -2.82 -4.38 -14.35
N ALA A 50 -3.32 -4.45 -13.12
CA ALA A 50 -3.91 -5.66 -12.55
C ALA A 50 -5.20 -6.09 -13.26
N ASP A 51 -6.06 -5.13 -13.65
CA ASP A 51 -7.26 -5.37 -14.44
C ASP A 51 -6.90 -5.95 -15.81
N MET A 52 -5.88 -5.42 -16.46
CA MET A 52 -5.37 -5.95 -17.74
C MET A 52 -4.77 -7.36 -17.60
N ALA A 53 -4.08 -7.64 -16.50
CA ALA A 53 -3.51 -8.96 -16.21
C ALA A 53 -4.58 -10.03 -15.93
N GLY A 54 -5.71 -9.65 -15.36
CA GLY A 54 -6.88 -10.51 -15.14
C GLY A 54 -6.76 -11.54 -14.02
N ASN A 55 -5.59 -11.73 -13.44
CA ASN A 55 -5.32 -12.70 -12.37
C ASN A 55 -4.96 -12.05 -11.01
N ILE A 56 -5.03 -10.73 -10.90
CA ILE A 56 -4.68 -9.98 -9.69
C ILE A 56 -5.92 -9.28 -9.13
N ASN A 57 -6.30 -9.64 -7.90
CA ASN A 57 -7.32 -8.92 -7.16
C ASN A 57 -6.69 -7.73 -6.43
N VAL A 58 -7.26 -6.55 -6.58
CA VAL A 58 -6.73 -5.34 -5.94
C VAL A 58 -7.72 -4.72 -4.97
N VAL A 59 -7.22 -4.34 -3.80
CA VAL A 59 -7.93 -3.51 -2.83
C VAL A 59 -7.12 -2.24 -2.61
N VAL A 60 -7.77 -1.06 -2.64
CA VAL A 60 -7.14 0.21 -2.30
C VAL A 60 -7.81 0.80 -1.08
N SER A 61 -7.01 1.14 -0.08
CA SER A 61 -7.46 1.77 1.16
C SER A 61 -6.72 3.08 1.43
N PHE A 62 -7.39 3.99 2.12
CA PHE A 62 -6.80 5.20 2.68
C PHE A 62 -6.91 5.17 4.19
N ARG A 63 -5.91 5.74 4.87
CA ARG A 63 -5.89 5.85 6.33
C ARG A 63 -5.49 7.25 6.78
N TRP A 64 -6.16 7.74 7.81
CA TRP A 64 -5.88 9.00 8.50
C TRP A 64 -6.58 9.02 9.86
N THR A 65 -6.56 10.15 10.56
CA THR A 65 -7.37 10.37 11.75
C THR A 65 -8.51 11.34 11.47
N SER A 66 -9.72 10.99 11.89
CA SER A 66 -10.88 11.89 11.89
C SER A 66 -11.56 11.82 13.24
N ASP A 67 -11.99 12.95 13.77
CA ASP A 67 -12.69 13.06 15.06
C ASP A 67 -11.98 12.30 16.19
N LYS A 68 -10.66 12.50 16.30
CA LYS A 68 -9.81 11.82 17.29
C LYS A 68 -9.83 10.28 17.20
N LYS A 69 -10.13 9.71 16.04
CA LYS A 69 -10.18 8.25 15.80
C LYS A 69 -9.33 7.87 14.60
N PRO A 70 -8.62 6.72 14.67
CA PRO A 70 -8.02 6.10 13.50
C PRO A 70 -9.11 5.66 12.52
N VAL A 71 -8.97 6.03 11.25
CA VAL A 71 -9.94 5.72 10.19
C VAL A 71 -9.23 5.01 9.04
N VAL A 72 -9.82 3.92 8.56
CA VAL A 72 -9.45 3.25 7.32
C VAL A 72 -10.69 3.15 6.43
N ILE A 73 -10.57 3.62 5.21
CA ILE A 73 -11.62 3.50 4.20
C ILE A 73 -11.12 2.62 3.05
N ILE A 74 -11.90 1.60 2.70
CA ILE A 74 -11.70 0.83 1.47
C ILE A 74 -12.39 1.57 0.34
N CYS A 75 -11.59 2.20 -0.52
CA CYS A 75 -12.10 2.99 -1.63
C CYS A 75 -12.37 2.17 -2.88
N TYR A 76 -11.63 1.08 -3.07
CA TYR A 76 -11.75 0.22 -4.23
C TYR A 76 -11.51 -1.24 -3.88
N ASN A 77 -12.29 -2.11 -4.48
CA ASN A 77 -12.11 -3.56 -4.43
C ASN A 77 -12.49 -4.16 -5.79
N SER A 78 -11.51 -4.66 -6.53
CA SER A 78 -11.69 -5.19 -7.88
C SER A 78 -12.72 -6.31 -8.00
N ARG A 79 -13.00 -7.04 -6.90
CA ARG A 79 -14.03 -8.09 -6.87
C ARG A 79 -15.46 -7.55 -6.85
N LYS A 80 -15.66 -6.26 -6.54
CA LYS A 80 -16.97 -5.65 -6.34
C LYS A 80 -17.18 -4.39 -7.15
N ASP A 81 -16.12 -3.69 -7.48
CA ASP A 81 -16.15 -2.35 -8.04
C ASP A 81 -15.68 -2.37 -9.51
N LYS A 82 -16.31 -1.57 -10.34
CA LYS A 82 -15.82 -1.29 -11.70
C LYS A 82 -14.60 -0.38 -11.64
N LEU A 83 -13.67 -0.53 -12.57
CA LEU A 83 -12.44 0.28 -12.66
C LEU A 83 -12.71 1.79 -12.65
N THR A 84 -13.80 2.22 -13.26
CA THR A 84 -14.21 3.64 -13.28
C THR A 84 -14.48 4.24 -11.91
N LYS A 85 -14.72 3.42 -10.88
CA LYS A 85 -14.97 3.90 -9.51
C LYS A 85 -13.74 4.56 -8.92
N ILE A 86 -12.56 3.95 -9.10
CA ILE A 86 -11.33 4.46 -8.48
C ILE A 86 -10.98 5.87 -9.01
N THR A 87 -11.20 6.12 -10.31
CA THR A 87 -10.92 7.43 -10.90
C THR A 87 -11.90 8.52 -10.48
N LYS A 88 -13.15 8.15 -10.15
CA LYS A 88 -14.18 9.09 -9.69
C LYS A 88 -14.00 9.48 -8.23
N LEU A 89 -13.57 8.57 -7.37
CA LEU A 89 -13.44 8.81 -5.92
C LEU A 89 -12.23 9.66 -5.55
N TRP A 90 -11.20 9.66 -6.37
CA TRP A 90 -9.95 10.37 -6.15
C TRP A 90 -10.13 11.84 -5.73
N LYS A 91 -10.95 12.59 -6.44
CA LYS A 91 -11.17 14.02 -6.18
C LYS A 91 -11.79 14.33 -4.81
N TYR A 92 -12.32 13.34 -4.11
CA TYR A 92 -12.92 13.49 -2.79
C TYR A 92 -11.97 13.09 -1.65
N ILE A 93 -10.76 12.62 -1.97
CA ILE A 93 -9.78 12.24 -0.96
C ILE A 93 -8.83 13.41 -0.74
N ASN A 94 -8.91 13.97 0.46
CA ASN A 94 -8.06 15.06 0.91
C ASN A 94 -7.17 14.58 2.04
N ALA A 95 -5.94 15.12 2.10
CA ALA A 95 -5.06 14.88 3.22
C ALA A 95 -5.55 15.63 4.47
N GLY A 96 -5.49 14.97 5.61
CA GLY A 96 -5.88 15.56 6.88
C GLY A 96 -5.58 14.66 8.08
N GLY A 97 -5.64 15.21 9.29
CA GLY A 97 -5.35 14.48 10.51
C GLY A 97 -3.90 14.01 10.61
N THR A 98 -3.71 12.89 11.29
CA THR A 98 -2.40 12.31 11.62
C THR A 98 -2.23 10.91 11.03
N THR A 99 -1.09 10.26 11.30
CA THR A 99 -0.70 8.96 10.74
C THR A 99 -0.90 7.83 11.75
N PRO A 100 -2.11 7.23 11.86
CA PRO A 100 -2.40 6.14 12.80
C PRO A 100 -1.96 4.76 12.26
N GLU A 101 -0.80 4.65 11.68
CA GLU A 101 -0.30 3.58 10.80
C GLU A 101 -0.68 2.17 11.26
N SER A 102 -0.07 1.66 12.31
CA SER A 102 -0.29 0.27 12.74
C SER A 102 -1.62 0.03 13.44
N LEU A 103 -2.26 1.07 13.98
CA LEU A 103 -3.64 0.95 14.46
C LEU A 103 -4.58 0.61 13.28
N CYS A 104 -4.34 1.22 12.13
CA CYS A 104 -5.05 0.91 10.90
C CYS A 104 -4.68 -0.47 10.33
N TYR A 105 -3.41 -0.87 10.43
CA TYR A 105 -2.98 -2.21 10.01
C TYR A 105 -3.63 -3.30 10.83
N GLU A 106 -3.78 -3.10 12.13
CA GLU A 106 -4.51 -4.03 13.01
C GLU A 106 -5.95 -4.24 12.55
N ALA A 107 -6.64 -3.16 12.18
CA ALA A 107 -8.00 -3.23 11.63
C ALA A 107 -8.03 -3.93 10.25
N LEU A 108 -7.06 -3.64 9.38
CA LEU A 108 -6.95 -4.28 8.08
C LEU A 108 -6.65 -5.78 8.20
N MET A 109 -5.76 -6.19 9.10
CA MET A 109 -5.43 -7.60 9.34
C MET A 109 -6.66 -8.42 9.73
N LYS A 110 -7.55 -7.85 10.53
CA LYS A 110 -8.77 -8.54 10.99
C LYS A 110 -9.77 -8.83 9.87
N LYS A 111 -9.79 -8.04 8.80
CA LYS A 111 -10.85 -8.11 7.78
C LYS A 111 -10.36 -8.30 6.34
N TRP A 112 -9.16 -7.84 5.99
CA TRP A 112 -8.74 -7.68 4.60
C TRP A 112 -7.39 -8.30 4.26
N LEU A 113 -6.54 -8.55 5.24
CA LEU A 113 -5.17 -9.02 5.06
C LEU A 113 -4.98 -10.46 5.56
N SER A 114 -6.02 -11.28 5.55
CA SER A 114 -5.85 -12.71 5.73
C SER A 114 -5.25 -13.29 4.45
N GLY A 115 -4.03 -13.80 4.55
CA GLY A 115 -3.38 -14.48 3.42
C GLY A 115 -4.24 -15.64 2.92
N VAL A 116 -4.54 -15.67 1.63
CA VAL A 116 -5.24 -16.79 1.00
C VAL A 116 -4.21 -17.85 0.68
N ARG A 117 -4.41 -19.08 1.19
CA ARG A 117 -3.52 -20.20 0.90
C ARG A 117 -3.54 -20.52 -0.59
N GLY A 118 -2.37 -20.72 -1.18
CA GLY A 118 -2.21 -21.04 -2.60
C GLY A 118 -2.29 -19.83 -3.54
N GLU A 119 -2.41 -18.63 -3.01
CA GLU A 119 -2.34 -17.36 -3.77
C GLU A 119 -1.18 -16.50 -3.26
N ASP A 120 -0.58 -15.72 -4.15
CA ASP A 120 0.39 -14.72 -3.75
C ASP A 120 -0.31 -13.52 -3.12
N ASN A 121 0.16 -13.07 -1.97
CA ASN A 121 -0.43 -11.95 -1.24
C ASN A 121 0.58 -10.83 -1.07
N TYR A 122 0.21 -9.62 -1.50
CA TYR A 122 1.06 -8.43 -1.48
C TYR A 122 0.39 -7.30 -0.73
N PHE A 123 1.20 -6.55 0.01
CA PHE A 123 0.79 -5.32 0.67
C PHE A 123 1.75 -4.20 0.28
N ILE A 124 1.23 -3.17 -0.36
CA ILE A 124 1.96 -1.95 -0.70
C ILE A 124 1.50 -0.83 0.22
N ASN A 125 2.45 -0.18 0.86
CA ASN A 125 2.22 0.97 1.70
C ASN A 125 2.83 2.23 1.10
N TYR A 126 2.09 3.33 1.10
CA TYR A 126 2.58 4.69 0.84
C TYR A 126 2.42 5.53 2.09
N SER A 127 3.51 6.13 2.58
CA SER A 127 3.51 7.02 3.75
C SER A 127 4.68 8.01 3.64
N ASP A 128 4.60 9.14 4.33
CA ASP A 128 5.67 10.14 4.36
C ASP A 128 6.18 10.45 5.77
N GLY A 129 5.72 9.71 6.76
CA GLY A 129 6.01 10.04 8.14
C GLY A 129 6.11 8.89 9.11
N GLU A 130 6.30 9.30 10.35
CA GLU A 130 6.26 8.40 11.50
C GLU A 130 4.83 8.21 11.99
N PRO A 131 4.52 7.04 12.57
CA PRO A 131 3.23 6.81 13.21
C PRO A 131 3.03 7.85 14.32
N TRP A 132 1.95 8.60 14.22
CA TRP A 132 1.55 9.57 15.23
C TRP A 132 0.04 9.62 15.35
N PHE A 133 -0.45 9.40 16.57
CA PHE A 133 -1.85 9.53 16.91
C PHE A 133 -1.99 9.93 18.38
N SER A 134 -2.92 10.83 18.67
CA SER A 134 -3.26 11.22 20.03
C SER A 134 -4.75 11.52 20.15
N ASN A 135 -5.35 11.06 21.23
CA ASN A 135 -6.66 11.46 21.69
C ASN A 135 -6.64 11.61 23.22
N ASP A 136 -7.81 11.72 23.84
CA ASP A 136 -7.90 11.96 25.28
C ASP A 136 -7.36 10.77 26.11
N ASP A 137 -7.39 9.55 25.57
CA ASP A 137 -7.01 8.29 26.25
C ASP A 137 -5.68 7.70 25.75
N ILE A 138 -5.28 8.02 24.53
CA ILE A 138 -4.17 7.36 23.85
C ILE A 138 -3.16 8.39 23.36
N TYR A 139 -1.89 8.19 23.74
CA TYR A 139 -0.76 8.92 23.21
C TYR A 139 0.18 7.93 22.48
N TYR A 140 0.08 7.91 21.14
CA TYR A 140 0.68 6.92 20.29
C TYR A 140 1.65 7.56 19.30
N HIS A 141 2.95 7.54 19.63
CA HIS A 141 4.01 8.08 18.77
C HIS A 141 5.39 7.51 19.16
N GLY A 142 6.43 7.87 18.40
CA GLY A 142 7.82 7.54 18.69
C GLY A 142 8.07 6.03 18.79
N ASN A 143 8.94 5.61 19.68
CA ASN A 143 9.40 4.23 19.79
C ASN A 143 8.28 3.19 20.05
N PRO A 144 7.27 3.43 20.91
CA PRO A 144 6.15 2.51 21.07
C PRO A 144 5.35 2.30 19.76
N ALA A 145 5.08 3.37 19.02
CA ALA A 145 4.35 3.30 17.76
C ALA A 145 5.19 2.59 16.67
N GLN A 146 6.48 2.88 16.58
CA GLN A 146 7.41 2.19 15.68
C GLN A 146 7.47 0.67 15.98
N LYS A 147 7.59 0.28 17.25
CA LYS A 147 7.59 -1.13 17.67
C LYS A 147 6.26 -1.82 17.34
N HIS A 148 5.15 -1.11 17.48
CA HIS A 148 3.84 -1.64 17.08
C HIS A 148 3.78 -1.87 15.57
N THR A 149 4.30 -0.92 14.75
CA THR A 149 4.40 -1.10 13.29
C THR A 149 5.28 -2.31 12.95
N GLN A 150 6.44 -2.46 13.58
CA GLN A 150 7.29 -3.65 13.40
C GLN A 150 6.55 -4.95 13.70
N LYS A 151 5.78 -4.98 14.80
CA LYS A 151 4.98 -6.15 15.18
C LYS A 151 3.94 -6.46 14.11
N MET A 152 3.22 -5.46 13.60
CA MET A 152 2.21 -5.66 12.56
C MET A 152 2.84 -6.12 11.25
N VAL A 153 3.95 -5.53 10.82
CA VAL A 153 4.72 -5.96 9.64
C VAL A 153 5.15 -7.43 9.78
N LYS A 154 5.67 -7.83 10.94
CA LYS A 154 6.05 -9.22 11.21
C LYS A 154 4.84 -10.16 11.16
N MET A 155 3.71 -9.75 11.70
CA MET A 155 2.47 -10.53 11.66
C MET A 155 1.97 -10.72 10.22
N MET A 156 1.98 -9.68 9.40
CA MET A 156 1.63 -9.78 7.98
C MET A 156 2.53 -10.79 7.25
N LYS A 157 3.85 -10.70 7.43
CA LYS A 157 4.81 -11.62 6.83
C LYS A 157 4.60 -13.07 7.28
N ASN A 158 4.33 -13.29 8.56
CA ASN A 158 4.03 -14.62 9.10
C ASN A 158 2.73 -15.22 8.52
N ASN A 159 1.83 -14.36 8.02
CA ASN A 159 0.63 -14.76 7.29
C ASN A 159 0.87 -14.88 5.76
N GLY A 160 2.12 -14.92 5.31
CA GLY A 160 2.46 -15.10 3.90
C GLY A 160 2.26 -13.86 3.03
N ILE A 161 2.19 -12.66 3.63
CA ILE A 161 2.02 -11.42 2.90
C ILE A 161 3.40 -10.81 2.61
N LYS A 162 3.70 -10.59 1.33
CA LYS A 162 4.89 -9.88 0.86
C LYS A 162 4.62 -8.37 0.96
N ILE A 163 5.52 -7.64 1.62
CA ILE A 163 5.34 -6.20 1.91
C ILE A 163 6.32 -5.39 1.09
N SER A 164 5.86 -4.25 0.57
CA SER A 164 6.70 -3.19 0.02
C SER A 164 6.19 -1.86 0.55
N SER A 165 7.00 -1.16 1.32
CA SER A 165 6.62 0.10 1.95
C SER A 165 7.43 1.25 1.36
N TYR A 166 6.73 2.26 0.86
CA TYR A 166 7.30 3.41 0.17
C TYR A 166 7.20 4.64 1.04
N PHE A 167 8.37 5.19 1.40
CA PHE A 167 8.49 6.48 2.05
C PHE A 167 8.58 7.57 0.99
N ILE A 168 7.60 8.48 0.98
CA ILE A 168 7.51 9.55 0.00
C ILE A 168 8.12 10.81 0.57
N THR A 169 9.20 11.29 -0.05
CA THR A 169 9.92 12.47 0.41
C THR A 169 9.73 13.62 -0.56
N GLU A 170 9.44 14.82 -0.06
CA GLU A 170 9.59 16.06 -0.83
C GLU A 170 10.67 16.93 -0.16
N GLY A 171 11.71 17.28 -0.92
CA GLY A 171 12.78 18.16 -0.43
C GLY A 171 13.66 17.54 0.66
N TYR A 172 14.07 18.39 1.62
CA TYR A 172 14.93 17.99 2.73
C TYR A 172 14.16 17.13 3.74
N THR A 173 14.23 15.81 3.59
CA THR A 173 13.70 14.90 4.59
C THR A 173 14.65 14.82 5.76
N TYR A 174 14.14 14.99 6.98
CA TYR A 174 14.92 14.78 8.19
C TYR A 174 15.50 13.36 8.20
N ARG A 175 16.82 13.24 8.44
CA ARG A 175 17.53 11.94 8.51
C ARG A 175 16.84 10.97 9.46
N ASP A 176 16.27 11.49 10.53
CA ASP A 176 15.59 10.71 11.57
C ASP A 176 14.33 9.98 11.05
N SER A 177 13.55 10.61 10.15
CA SER A 177 12.35 9.98 9.59
C SER A 177 12.67 8.77 8.70
N LYS A 178 13.76 8.84 7.93
CA LYS A 178 14.24 7.69 7.14
C LYS A 178 14.71 6.56 8.03
N GLY A 179 15.43 6.87 9.11
CA GLY A 179 15.88 5.91 10.10
C GLY A 179 14.72 5.20 10.79
N SER A 180 13.72 5.95 11.21
CA SER A 180 12.49 5.42 11.81
C SER A 180 11.72 4.52 10.86
N PHE A 181 11.58 4.93 9.60
CA PHE A 181 10.90 4.14 8.57
C PHE A 181 11.63 2.83 8.30
N THR A 182 12.97 2.87 8.18
CA THR A 182 13.79 1.67 8.02
C THR A 182 13.68 0.74 9.23
N LYS A 183 13.59 1.26 10.45
CA LYS A 183 13.33 0.43 11.64
C LYS A 183 11.99 -0.30 11.54
N MET A 184 10.94 0.36 11.07
CA MET A 184 9.60 -0.23 10.99
C MET A 184 9.49 -1.33 9.94
N TYR A 185 10.08 -1.13 8.76
CA TYR A 185 9.86 -1.99 7.59
C TYR A 185 11.09 -2.85 7.20
N GLY A 186 12.27 -2.53 7.72
CA GLY A 186 13.49 -3.26 7.41
C GLY A 186 13.84 -3.22 5.93
N ARG A 187 14.01 -4.41 5.32
CA ARG A 187 14.33 -4.57 3.89
C ARG A 187 13.20 -4.17 2.94
N ASP A 188 11.98 -4.06 3.44
CA ASP A 188 10.81 -3.69 2.64
C ASP A 188 10.61 -2.17 2.58
N ALA A 189 11.47 -1.39 3.23
CA ALA A 189 11.48 0.06 3.17
C ALA A 189 12.10 0.53 1.85
N ASN A 190 11.35 1.30 1.09
CA ASN A 190 11.76 1.95 -0.14
C ASN A 190 11.60 3.47 0.00
N PHE A 191 12.47 4.23 -0.64
CA PHE A 191 12.46 5.69 -0.57
C PHE A 191 12.26 6.25 -1.96
N ILE A 192 11.21 7.05 -2.13
CA ILE A 192 10.84 7.62 -3.42
C ILE A 192 10.74 9.13 -3.30
N ASP A 193 11.43 9.83 -4.19
CA ASP A 193 11.18 11.23 -4.44
C ASP A 193 9.97 11.34 -5.38
N PRO A 194 8.91 12.09 -5.01
CA PRO A 194 7.74 12.23 -5.86
C PRO A 194 8.04 12.84 -7.23
N THR A 195 9.13 13.59 -7.39
CA THR A 195 9.54 14.11 -8.69
C THR A 195 9.90 13.01 -9.70
N ASN A 196 10.25 11.82 -9.21
CA ASN A 196 10.61 10.64 -9.99
C ASN A 196 9.45 9.64 -10.17
N MET A 197 8.26 9.95 -9.64
CA MET A 197 7.05 9.11 -9.77
C MET A 197 6.20 9.52 -10.99
N MET A 198 6.82 9.55 -12.17
CA MET A 198 6.09 9.77 -13.43
C MET A 198 5.88 8.47 -14.19
#